data_d28b86e99c7eff20584503db5eaa47a5
#
_entry.id   d28b86e99c7eff20584503db5eaa47a5
#
_cell.length_a   1.000
_cell.length_b   1.000
_cell.length_c   1.000
_cell.angle_alpha   90.00
_cell.angle_beta   90.00
_cell.angle_gamma   90.00
#
_symmetry.space_group_name_H-M   'P 1'
#
loop_
_entity.id
_entity.type
_entity.pdbx_description
1 polymer ?
#
loop_
_entity_poly.entity_id
_entity_poly.type
_entity_poly.pdbx_seq_one_letter_code
_entity_poly.pdbx_strand_id
1 'polypeptide(L)'
;MKILALGGSGGMGRFAVHSLIKHPQVESILVADLNETAAKKFASTLSEKTSGIGIDVTDKEALERAMNGVDVVINTTGPFFKLAVPILEVAIETKTHYLDICDDWEPTEKMFLLNDKAKAAGITAIIGLGASPGITNMLGLIAMKELDQVSKVYTGWDMSSAQPEEESSQKGVNAAMVHGIEQIIGKVKVFSSGAYKMVRPLEKGTVDYPQLGTYKANIFGHPEAISFPHHYPEIKESLNLMHSNDDSLVSVLKIIRFFIEIKFLSKNMAEKVLTWLEGTQSPDHEKAGVEMLPSVYGYAEGIKNEKKISVAATFHTEASVDDLSMGEATAYPLSCGVKMILDGLVLDTGVHAPESGIIDPELFFSYLSKEIDGSESIIPLITTKSIS
;
A
#
# COMPACT_ATOMS: atom_id res chain seq x y z
N MET A 1 3.13 24.97 0.39
CA MET A 1 3.62 24.10 -0.69
C MET A 1 2.52 23.77 -1.68
N LYS A 2 2.90 23.57 -2.94
CA LYS A 2 1.99 23.23 -4.06
C LYS A 2 2.05 21.74 -4.32
N ILE A 3 0.91 21.10 -4.39
CA ILE A 3 0.78 19.66 -4.59
C ILE A 3 0.13 19.36 -5.93
N LEU A 4 0.67 18.40 -6.69
CA LEU A 4 0.01 17.79 -7.84
C LEU A 4 -0.52 16.43 -7.42
N ALA A 5 -1.82 16.20 -7.58
CA ALA A 5 -2.47 14.93 -7.27
C ALA A 5 -2.86 14.22 -8.57
N LEU A 6 -2.02 13.28 -9.02
CA LEU A 6 -2.28 12.43 -10.18
C LEU A 6 -3.27 11.31 -9.80
N GLY A 7 -4.34 11.17 -10.57
CA GLY A 7 -5.48 10.32 -10.22
C GLY A 7 -6.30 10.90 -9.06
N GLY A 8 -6.17 12.21 -8.79
CA GLY A 8 -6.68 12.87 -7.60
C GLY A 8 -8.22 12.92 -7.48
N SER A 9 -8.97 12.64 -8.55
CA SER A 9 -10.43 12.49 -8.50
C SER A 9 -10.90 11.03 -8.45
N GLY A 10 -9.96 10.08 -8.47
CA GLY A 10 -10.23 8.64 -8.37
C GLY A 10 -10.53 8.14 -6.96
N GLY A 11 -10.76 6.84 -6.81
CA GLY A 11 -11.16 6.19 -5.57
C GLY A 11 -10.28 6.51 -4.37
N MET A 12 -8.95 6.36 -4.48
CA MET A 12 -7.97 6.68 -3.44
C MET A 12 -7.57 8.15 -3.44
N GLY A 13 -7.33 8.72 -4.64
CA GLY A 13 -6.84 10.10 -4.78
C GLY A 13 -7.71 11.15 -4.12
N ARG A 14 -9.04 11.00 -4.18
CA ARG A 14 -9.99 11.94 -3.57
C ARG A 14 -9.84 12.03 -2.05
N PHE A 15 -9.59 10.93 -1.37
CA PHE A 15 -9.37 10.92 0.08
C PHE A 15 -8.04 11.59 0.45
N ALA A 16 -6.98 11.32 -0.33
CA ALA A 16 -5.71 12.00 -0.15
C ALA A 16 -5.82 13.52 -0.31
N VAL A 17 -6.51 13.99 -1.36
CA VAL A 17 -6.75 15.42 -1.57
C VAL A 17 -7.58 16.03 -0.44
N HIS A 18 -8.64 15.33 0.01
CA HIS A 18 -9.46 15.77 1.14
C HIS A 18 -8.68 15.91 2.46
N SER A 19 -7.76 14.98 2.70
CA SER A 19 -6.88 15.02 3.86
C SER A 19 -5.87 16.18 3.77
N LEU A 20 -5.19 16.28 2.64
CA LEU A 20 -4.09 17.22 2.44
C LEU A 20 -4.52 18.69 2.41
N ILE A 21 -5.70 18.99 1.85
CA ILE A 21 -6.17 20.40 1.73
C ILE A 21 -6.40 21.08 3.09
N LYS A 22 -6.56 20.28 4.15
CA LYS A 22 -6.74 20.77 5.52
C LYS A 22 -5.41 21.18 6.18
N HIS A 23 -4.27 20.75 5.61
CA HIS A 23 -2.96 21.03 6.20
C HIS A 23 -2.57 22.51 5.99
N PRO A 24 -2.11 23.21 7.04
CA PRO A 24 -1.89 24.67 6.98
C PRO A 24 -0.80 25.07 5.98
N GLN A 25 0.21 24.23 5.76
CA GLN A 25 1.30 24.50 4.83
C GLN A 25 0.93 24.21 3.36
N VAL A 26 -0.25 23.64 3.08
CA VAL A 26 -0.73 23.45 1.71
C VAL A 26 -1.27 24.78 1.16
N GLU A 27 -0.57 25.28 0.17
CA GLU A 27 -0.93 26.50 -0.58
C GLU A 27 -2.00 26.20 -1.63
N SER A 28 -1.76 25.14 -2.43
CA SER A 28 -2.69 24.72 -3.47
C SER A 28 -2.53 23.25 -3.81
N ILE A 29 -3.62 22.64 -4.30
CA ILE A 29 -3.61 21.28 -4.86
C ILE A 29 -4.17 21.33 -6.28
N LEU A 30 -3.37 20.88 -7.25
CA LEU A 30 -3.80 20.65 -8.61
C LEU A 30 -4.25 19.19 -8.75
N VAL A 31 -5.57 18.99 -8.84
CA VAL A 31 -6.19 17.67 -9.06
C VAL A 31 -6.08 17.35 -10.55
N ALA A 32 -5.33 16.32 -10.88
CA ALA A 32 -5.08 15.90 -12.25
C ALA A 32 -5.63 14.50 -12.51
N ASP A 33 -6.38 14.34 -13.57
CA ASP A 33 -6.99 13.05 -13.94
C ASP A 33 -7.12 12.96 -15.47
N LEU A 34 -7.21 11.75 -16.00
CA LEU A 34 -7.50 11.55 -17.43
C LEU A 34 -8.88 12.13 -17.78
N ASN A 35 -9.84 12.04 -16.85
CA ASN A 35 -11.16 12.65 -16.97
C ASN A 35 -11.15 14.10 -16.41
N GLU A 36 -10.87 15.06 -17.29
CA GLU A 36 -10.82 16.48 -16.95
C GLU A 36 -12.10 16.99 -16.27
N THR A 37 -13.27 16.51 -16.72
CA THR A 37 -14.56 16.92 -16.15
C THR A 37 -14.70 16.46 -14.71
N ALA A 38 -14.29 15.22 -14.40
CA ALA A 38 -14.28 14.68 -13.05
C ALA A 38 -13.31 15.46 -12.16
N ALA A 39 -12.08 15.69 -12.63
CA ALA A 39 -11.07 16.45 -11.90
C ALA A 39 -11.56 17.89 -11.54
N LYS A 40 -12.08 18.61 -12.51
CA LYS A 40 -12.62 19.98 -12.32
C LYS A 40 -13.82 19.98 -11.38
N LYS A 41 -14.75 19.06 -11.56
CA LYS A 41 -15.94 18.94 -10.70
C LYS A 41 -15.52 18.67 -9.26
N PHE A 42 -14.66 17.67 -9.04
CA PHE A 42 -14.20 17.31 -7.70
C PHE A 42 -13.44 18.49 -7.04
N ALA A 43 -12.46 19.09 -7.73
CA ALA A 43 -11.72 20.23 -7.20
C ALA A 43 -12.64 21.40 -6.80
N SER A 44 -13.67 21.68 -7.58
CA SER A 44 -14.61 22.79 -7.29
C SER A 44 -15.47 22.56 -6.04
N THR A 45 -15.58 21.34 -5.54
CA THR A 45 -16.35 21.02 -4.32
C THR A 45 -15.54 21.19 -3.03
N LEU A 46 -14.23 21.39 -3.11
CA LEU A 46 -13.34 21.35 -1.94
C LEU A 46 -13.04 22.75 -1.38
N SER A 47 -12.26 23.52 -2.10
CA SER A 47 -11.86 24.87 -1.66
C SER A 47 -11.28 25.69 -2.81
N GLU A 48 -11.08 27.01 -2.58
CA GLU A 48 -10.41 27.89 -3.53
C GLU A 48 -8.93 27.54 -3.77
N LYS A 49 -8.33 26.75 -2.88
CA LYS A 49 -6.95 26.24 -3.04
C LYS A 49 -6.87 25.07 -4.01
N THR A 50 -7.98 24.53 -4.50
CA THR A 50 -8.02 23.37 -5.39
C THR A 50 -8.44 23.76 -6.80
N SER A 51 -7.75 23.20 -7.78
CA SER A 51 -8.10 23.33 -9.20
C SER A 51 -7.97 21.97 -9.90
N GLY A 52 -8.68 21.79 -11.01
CA GLY A 52 -8.70 20.51 -11.73
C GLY A 52 -8.21 20.65 -13.16
N ILE A 53 -7.42 19.69 -13.63
CA ILE A 53 -6.97 19.59 -15.03
C ILE A 53 -7.15 18.18 -15.58
N GLY A 54 -7.29 18.11 -16.91
CA GLY A 54 -7.17 16.85 -17.66
C GLY A 54 -5.71 16.58 -18.01
N ILE A 55 -5.22 15.38 -17.71
CA ILE A 55 -3.86 14.97 -18.07
C ILE A 55 -3.82 13.47 -18.43
N ASP A 56 -3.17 13.15 -19.54
CA ASP A 56 -2.70 11.81 -19.82
C ASP A 56 -1.25 11.70 -19.30
N VAL A 57 -1.06 10.93 -18.23
CA VAL A 57 0.27 10.75 -17.61
C VAL A 57 1.27 10.00 -18.50
N THR A 58 0.83 9.45 -19.64
CA THR A 58 1.70 8.87 -20.66
C THR A 58 2.28 9.91 -21.62
N ASP A 59 1.71 11.11 -21.65
CA ASP A 59 2.30 12.28 -22.33
C ASP A 59 3.33 12.95 -21.42
N LYS A 60 4.60 12.58 -21.64
CA LYS A 60 5.73 13.08 -20.82
C LYS A 60 5.79 14.61 -20.77
N GLU A 61 5.59 15.29 -21.91
CA GLU A 61 5.66 16.77 -21.96
C GLU A 61 4.50 17.42 -21.17
N ALA A 62 3.29 16.84 -21.23
CA ALA A 62 2.16 17.32 -20.45
C ALA A 62 2.43 17.13 -18.94
N LEU A 63 3.01 15.99 -18.56
CA LEU A 63 3.36 15.68 -17.18
C LEU A 63 4.46 16.61 -16.64
N GLU A 64 5.52 16.85 -17.41
CA GLU A 64 6.58 17.82 -17.08
C GLU A 64 6.00 19.24 -16.86
N ARG A 65 5.10 19.68 -17.76
CA ARG A 65 4.44 20.98 -17.60
C ARG A 65 3.59 21.05 -16.33
N ALA A 66 2.90 19.96 -15.98
CA ALA A 66 2.07 19.90 -14.78
C ALA A 66 2.89 19.87 -13.48
N MET A 67 4.08 19.24 -13.50
CA MET A 67 4.98 19.16 -12.34
C MET A 67 5.85 20.42 -12.17
N ASN A 68 5.99 21.26 -13.21
CA ASN A 68 6.84 22.44 -13.14
C ASN A 68 6.35 23.43 -12.09
N GLY A 69 7.18 23.70 -11.08
CA GLY A 69 6.85 24.60 -9.97
C GLY A 69 5.92 23.99 -8.90
N VAL A 70 5.77 22.66 -8.89
CA VAL A 70 5.12 21.88 -7.87
C VAL A 70 6.17 21.38 -6.88
N ASP A 71 5.86 21.39 -5.59
CA ASP A 71 6.78 20.93 -4.55
C ASP A 71 6.68 19.41 -4.35
N VAL A 72 5.46 18.87 -4.38
CA VAL A 72 5.18 17.44 -4.12
C VAL A 72 4.17 16.91 -5.14
N VAL A 73 4.45 15.77 -5.74
CA VAL A 73 3.48 15.00 -6.51
C VAL A 73 3.06 13.76 -5.72
N ILE A 74 1.75 13.53 -5.61
CA ILE A 74 1.18 12.25 -5.18
C ILE A 74 0.64 11.51 -6.40
N ASN A 75 0.96 10.22 -6.49
CA ASN A 75 0.54 9.39 -7.61
C ASN A 75 -0.37 8.25 -7.14
N THR A 76 -1.65 8.37 -7.47
CA THR A 76 -2.66 7.33 -7.27
C THR A 76 -3.17 6.76 -8.60
N THR A 77 -2.37 6.92 -9.67
CA THR A 77 -2.73 6.55 -11.04
C THR A 77 -2.28 5.12 -11.34
N GLY A 78 -3.23 4.21 -11.48
CA GLY A 78 -2.97 2.84 -11.92
C GLY A 78 -3.07 2.66 -13.45
N PRO A 79 -2.54 1.56 -14.01
CA PRO A 79 -1.83 0.49 -13.31
C PRO A 79 -0.35 0.84 -13.06
N PHE A 80 0.13 0.59 -11.84
CA PHE A 80 1.46 0.98 -11.40
C PHE A 80 2.58 0.30 -12.18
N PHE A 81 2.41 -0.96 -12.58
CA PHE A 81 3.40 -1.69 -13.38
C PHE A 81 3.73 -1.03 -14.73
N LYS A 82 2.90 -0.09 -15.21
CA LYS A 82 3.16 0.72 -16.41
C LYS A 82 3.55 2.15 -16.12
N LEU A 83 2.93 2.75 -15.10
CA LEU A 83 2.92 4.20 -14.94
C LEU A 83 3.85 4.71 -13.82
N ALA A 84 4.11 3.92 -12.78
CA ALA A 84 4.87 4.40 -11.62
C ALA A 84 6.29 4.87 -11.99
N VAL A 85 7.05 4.04 -12.71
CA VAL A 85 8.45 4.36 -13.09
C VAL A 85 8.53 5.61 -13.97
N PRO A 86 7.78 5.73 -15.08
CA PRO A 86 7.81 6.94 -15.92
C PRO A 86 7.43 8.22 -15.16
N ILE A 87 6.45 8.15 -14.25
CA ILE A 87 6.03 9.32 -13.46
C ILE A 87 7.14 9.73 -12.49
N LEU A 88 7.78 8.76 -11.81
CA LEU A 88 8.92 9.05 -10.93
C LEU A 88 10.10 9.64 -11.71
N GLU A 89 10.38 9.17 -12.92
CA GLU A 89 11.45 9.75 -13.76
C GLU A 89 11.19 11.24 -14.06
N VAL A 90 9.95 11.60 -14.38
CA VAL A 90 9.56 13.01 -14.58
C VAL A 90 9.66 13.81 -13.27
N ALA A 91 9.26 13.24 -12.13
CA ALA A 91 9.40 13.90 -10.83
C ALA A 91 10.88 14.19 -10.50
N ILE A 92 11.79 13.27 -10.84
CA ILE A 92 13.26 13.48 -10.70
C ILE A 92 13.73 14.61 -11.62
N GLU A 93 13.34 14.61 -12.89
CA GLU A 93 13.72 15.62 -13.89
C GLU A 93 13.22 17.02 -13.51
N THR A 94 12.01 17.12 -12.94
CA THR A 94 11.42 18.38 -12.49
C THR A 94 11.80 18.79 -11.06
N LYS A 95 12.56 17.93 -10.37
CA LYS A 95 12.99 18.12 -8.96
C LYS A 95 11.80 18.25 -8.01
N THR A 96 10.78 17.45 -8.20
CA THR A 96 9.55 17.42 -7.42
C THR A 96 9.59 16.19 -6.48
N HIS A 97 9.29 16.37 -5.18
CA HIS A 97 9.14 15.23 -4.27
C HIS A 97 8.00 14.32 -4.75
N TYR A 98 8.15 13.02 -4.53
CA TYR A 98 7.23 12.01 -5.08
C TYR A 98 6.75 11.05 -4.01
N LEU A 99 5.45 10.79 -3.98
CA LEU A 99 4.87 9.72 -3.18
C LEU A 99 3.84 8.95 -4.01
N ASP A 100 3.80 7.63 -3.82
CA ASP A 100 2.78 6.78 -4.44
C ASP A 100 2.26 5.70 -3.49
N ILE A 101 1.26 4.98 -3.98
CA ILE A 101 0.67 3.80 -3.33
C ILE A 101 0.92 2.53 -4.14
N CYS A 102 2.06 2.45 -4.83
CA CYS A 102 2.41 1.32 -5.70
C CYS A 102 2.51 0.02 -4.91
N ASP A 103 1.69 -0.95 -5.25
CA ASP A 103 1.60 -2.27 -4.65
C ASP A 103 2.19 -3.40 -5.53
N ASP A 104 2.86 -3.03 -6.62
CA ASP A 104 3.51 -3.96 -7.54
C ASP A 104 5.01 -4.09 -7.26
N TRP A 105 5.51 -5.31 -7.13
CA TRP A 105 6.93 -5.57 -6.86
C TRP A 105 7.87 -5.20 -8.02
N GLU A 106 7.45 -5.40 -9.28
CA GLU A 106 8.31 -5.13 -10.46
C GLU A 106 8.66 -3.65 -10.64
N PRO A 107 7.70 -2.70 -10.61
CA PRO A 107 8.04 -1.28 -10.67
C PRO A 107 8.80 -0.83 -9.42
N THR A 108 8.52 -1.38 -8.24
CA THR A 108 9.27 -1.07 -7.02
C THR A 108 10.76 -1.36 -7.17
N GLU A 109 11.14 -2.53 -7.70
CA GLU A 109 12.56 -2.81 -7.99
C GLU A 109 13.18 -1.81 -8.97
N LYS A 110 12.43 -1.44 -10.02
CA LYS A 110 12.91 -0.47 -11.01
C LYS A 110 13.04 0.93 -10.43
N MET A 111 12.13 1.33 -9.56
CA MET A 111 12.18 2.63 -8.88
C MET A 111 13.37 2.71 -7.93
N PHE A 112 13.76 1.64 -7.22
CA PHE A 112 14.98 1.61 -6.44
C PHE A 112 16.25 1.89 -7.27
N LEU A 113 16.28 1.50 -8.54
CA LEU A 113 17.42 1.81 -9.44
C LEU A 113 17.54 3.31 -9.76
N LEU A 114 16.51 4.10 -9.50
CA LEU A 114 16.50 5.55 -9.67
C LEU A 114 17.03 6.31 -8.44
N ASN A 115 17.37 5.62 -7.34
CA ASN A 115 17.80 6.21 -6.09
C ASN A 115 18.91 7.28 -6.25
N ASP A 116 19.96 6.96 -6.97
CA ASP A 116 21.09 7.89 -7.14
C ASP A 116 20.70 9.13 -7.98
N LYS A 117 19.80 8.96 -8.94
CA LYS A 117 19.25 10.08 -9.71
C LYS A 117 18.37 10.96 -8.83
N ALA A 118 17.52 10.38 -7.99
CA ALA A 118 16.68 11.12 -7.04
C ALA A 118 17.53 11.89 -6.02
N LYS A 119 18.59 11.26 -5.48
CA LYS A 119 19.58 11.93 -4.61
C LYS A 119 20.26 13.11 -5.32
N ALA A 120 20.70 12.91 -6.54
CA ALA A 120 21.36 13.98 -7.32
C ALA A 120 20.40 15.13 -7.66
N ALA A 121 19.11 14.85 -7.82
CA ALA A 121 18.06 15.85 -8.02
C ALA A 121 17.65 16.57 -6.73
N GLY A 122 18.01 16.02 -5.55
CA GLY A 122 17.66 16.57 -4.24
C GLY A 122 16.20 16.30 -3.85
N ILE A 123 15.59 15.25 -4.40
CA ILE A 123 14.21 14.90 -4.07
C ILE A 123 14.12 13.69 -3.14
N THR A 124 13.05 13.64 -2.38
CA THR A 124 12.59 12.48 -1.63
C THR A 124 11.48 11.81 -2.42
N ALA A 125 11.62 10.52 -2.69
CA ALA A 125 10.56 9.70 -3.27
C ALA A 125 10.22 8.57 -2.28
N ILE A 126 8.96 8.50 -1.83
CA ILE A 126 8.46 7.42 -0.97
C ILE A 126 7.48 6.59 -1.80
N ILE A 127 7.87 5.35 -2.07
CA ILE A 127 7.10 4.46 -2.94
C ILE A 127 6.34 3.41 -2.13
N GLY A 128 5.07 3.19 -2.47
CA GLY A 128 4.25 2.20 -1.82
C GLY A 128 3.79 2.58 -0.40
N LEU A 129 3.28 3.81 -0.21
CA LEU A 129 2.82 4.28 1.10
C LEU A 129 1.28 4.26 1.18
N GLY A 130 0.70 3.06 1.21
CA GLY A 130 -0.72 2.80 1.36
C GLY A 130 -1.04 1.93 2.57
N ALA A 131 -2.00 1.02 2.43
CA ALA A 131 -2.34 0.04 3.48
C ALA A 131 -1.34 -1.13 3.47
N SER A 132 -1.19 -1.80 2.33
CA SER A 132 -0.19 -2.83 2.06
C SER A 132 0.26 -2.69 0.59
N PRO A 133 1.47 -2.17 0.37
CA PRO A 133 2.46 -1.66 1.32
C PRO A 133 2.06 -0.35 2.02
N GLY A 134 2.76 -0.04 3.11
CA GLY A 134 2.61 1.19 3.88
C GLY A 134 2.35 0.90 5.36
N ILE A 135 1.10 0.81 5.81
CA ILE A 135 0.75 0.47 7.20
C ILE A 135 1.43 -0.84 7.61
N THR A 136 1.35 -1.87 6.76
CA THR A 136 1.95 -3.18 7.03
C THR A 136 3.47 -3.11 7.19
N ASN A 137 4.16 -2.24 6.43
CA ASN A 137 5.59 -2.00 6.58
C ASN A 137 5.91 -1.34 7.94
N MET A 138 5.13 -0.35 8.36
CA MET A 138 5.30 0.31 9.66
C MET A 138 5.08 -0.67 10.81
N LEU A 139 4.07 -1.53 10.73
CA LEU A 139 3.84 -2.61 11.70
C LEU A 139 5.00 -3.62 11.69
N GLY A 140 5.53 -3.95 10.51
CA GLY A 140 6.74 -4.79 10.37
C GLY A 140 7.94 -4.18 11.09
N LEU A 141 8.19 -2.88 10.92
CA LEU A 141 9.25 -2.16 11.63
C LEU A 141 9.09 -2.19 13.15
N ILE A 142 7.85 -1.99 13.64
CA ILE A 142 7.56 -2.07 15.07
C ILE A 142 7.87 -3.48 15.60
N ALA A 143 7.47 -4.52 14.89
CA ALA A 143 7.79 -5.89 15.28
C ALA A 143 9.32 -6.15 15.26
N MET A 144 10.04 -5.62 14.27
CA MET A 144 11.50 -5.74 14.17
C MET A 144 12.23 -5.02 15.29
N LYS A 145 11.76 -3.82 15.72
CA LYS A 145 12.37 -3.04 16.81
C LYS A 145 12.43 -3.80 18.14
N GLU A 146 11.58 -4.79 18.32
CA GLU A 146 11.58 -5.65 19.50
C GLU A 146 12.69 -6.72 19.52
N LEU A 147 13.48 -6.85 18.46
CA LEU A 147 14.50 -7.87 18.27
C LEU A 147 15.90 -7.28 18.22
N ASP A 148 16.88 -7.99 18.81
CA ASP A 148 18.30 -7.64 18.69
C ASP A 148 18.86 -8.03 17.32
N GLN A 149 18.32 -9.12 16.72
CA GLN A 149 18.66 -9.59 15.39
C GLN A 149 17.39 -10.12 14.72
N VAL A 150 17.15 -9.69 13.51
CA VAL A 150 16.00 -10.09 12.71
C VAL A 150 16.42 -11.11 11.65
N SER A 151 15.69 -12.20 11.56
CA SER A 151 15.93 -13.22 10.53
C SER A 151 14.78 -13.35 9.54
N LYS A 152 13.57 -12.99 9.95
CA LYS A 152 12.36 -13.12 9.13
C LYS A 152 11.43 -11.93 9.37
N VAL A 153 10.81 -11.45 8.30
CA VAL A 153 9.74 -10.44 8.34
C VAL A 153 8.61 -10.86 7.41
N TYR A 154 7.39 -10.86 7.92
CA TYR A 154 6.18 -11.00 7.13
C TYR A 154 5.29 -9.79 7.34
N THR A 155 4.64 -9.37 6.28
CA THR A 155 3.49 -8.47 6.34
C THR A 155 2.24 -9.24 5.98
N GLY A 156 1.12 -8.90 6.58
CA GLY A 156 -0.11 -9.63 6.33
C GLY A 156 -1.32 -8.71 6.28
N TRP A 157 -2.31 -9.13 5.47
CA TRP A 157 -3.56 -8.40 5.32
C TRP A 157 -4.72 -9.35 5.01
N ASP A 158 -5.92 -8.94 5.46
CA ASP A 158 -7.15 -9.69 5.24
C ASP A 158 -7.86 -9.17 3.99
N MET A 159 -8.06 -10.05 3.03
CA MET A 159 -8.81 -9.76 1.82
C MET A 159 -10.27 -9.40 2.10
N SER A 160 -10.86 -9.92 3.18
CA SER A 160 -12.25 -9.66 3.53
C SER A 160 -12.48 -8.24 4.05
N SER A 161 -11.43 -7.57 4.57
CA SER A 161 -11.49 -6.19 5.05
C SER A 161 -11.34 -5.15 3.94
N ALA A 162 -10.89 -5.54 2.74
CA ALA A 162 -10.73 -4.65 1.60
C ALA A 162 -12.09 -4.37 0.93
N GLN A 163 -12.93 -3.56 1.57
CA GLN A 163 -14.25 -3.22 1.05
C GLN A 163 -14.18 -2.10 0.01
N PRO A 164 -14.70 -2.31 -1.22
CA PRO A 164 -14.75 -1.26 -2.22
C PRO A 164 -15.70 -0.14 -1.82
N GLU A 165 -15.39 1.07 -2.26
CA GLU A 165 -16.23 2.24 -2.06
C GLU A 165 -17.64 2.07 -2.66
N GLU A 166 -18.68 2.47 -1.94
CA GLU A 166 -20.09 2.42 -2.44
C GLU A 166 -20.29 3.19 -3.75
N GLU A 167 -19.58 4.30 -3.94
CA GLU A 167 -19.65 5.12 -5.17
C GLU A 167 -18.88 4.53 -6.36
N SER A 168 -18.02 3.55 -6.17
CA SER A 168 -17.31 2.87 -7.27
C SER A 168 -18.23 1.97 -8.10
N SER A 169 -19.47 1.78 -7.66
CA SER A 169 -20.54 1.08 -8.40
C SER A 169 -21.06 1.81 -9.65
N GLN A 170 -20.49 2.97 -10.01
CA GLN A 170 -20.76 3.59 -11.31
C GLN A 170 -20.30 2.65 -12.42
N LYS A 171 -21.20 2.38 -13.37
CA LYS A 171 -21.06 1.50 -14.54
C LYS A 171 -19.72 1.71 -15.27
N GLY A 172 -18.67 1.02 -14.83
CA GLY A 172 -17.34 1.06 -15.42
C GLY A 172 -16.49 -0.07 -14.87
N VAL A 173 -15.44 -0.43 -15.61
CA VAL A 173 -14.45 -1.41 -15.19
C VAL A 173 -13.81 -0.92 -13.88
N ASN A 174 -13.93 -1.68 -12.80
CA ASN A 174 -13.28 -1.37 -11.54
C ASN A 174 -11.76 -1.59 -11.69
N ALA A 175 -11.00 -0.49 -11.76
CA ALA A 175 -9.55 -0.54 -11.98
C ALA A 175 -8.83 -1.36 -10.90
N ALA A 176 -9.28 -1.30 -9.65
CA ALA A 176 -8.70 -2.07 -8.54
C ALA A 176 -8.93 -3.57 -8.73
N MET A 177 -10.11 -3.99 -9.20
CA MET A 177 -10.40 -5.41 -9.47
C MET A 177 -9.58 -5.95 -10.64
N VAL A 178 -9.44 -5.17 -11.73
CA VAL A 178 -8.58 -5.54 -12.87
C VAL A 178 -7.15 -5.72 -12.39
N HIS A 179 -6.67 -4.80 -11.55
CA HIS A 179 -5.33 -4.86 -10.97
C HIS A 179 -5.16 -6.10 -10.09
N GLY A 180 -6.11 -6.39 -9.19
CA GLY A 180 -6.10 -7.60 -8.36
C GLY A 180 -6.04 -8.91 -9.19
N ILE A 181 -6.74 -8.95 -10.34
CA ILE A 181 -6.63 -10.09 -11.28
C ILE A 181 -5.22 -10.20 -11.85
N GLU A 182 -4.57 -9.08 -12.21
CA GLU A 182 -3.19 -9.10 -12.70
C GLU A 182 -2.22 -9.63 -11.63
N GLN A 183 -2.40 -9.25 -10.37
CA GLN A 183 -1.54 -9.66 -9.26
C GLN A 183 -1.64 -11.15 -8.90
N ILE A 184 -2.74 -11.82 -9.23
CA ILE A 184 -2.88 -13.27 -8.99
C ILE A 184 -2.40 -14.15 -10.15
N ILE A 185 -1.97 -13.57 -11.28
CA ILE A 185 -1.52 -14.29 -12.48
C ILE A 185 0.02 -14.32 -12.54
N GLY A 186 0.55 -15.38 -13.17
CA GLY A 186 1.99 -15.49 -13.42
C GLY A 186 2.80 -15.83 -12.17
N LYS A 187 3.85 -15.07 -11.92
CA LYS A 187 4.77 -15.30 -10.79
C LYS A 187 5.04 -14.01 -10.06
N VAL A 188 5.18 -14.09 -8.75
CA VAL A 188 5.56 -12.99 -7.87
C VAL A 188 6.92 -13.26 -7.24
N LYS A 189 7.63 -12.20 -6.90
CA LYS A 189 8.96 -12.29 -6.30
C LYS A 189 8.83 -12.24 -4.78
N VAL A 190 9.50 -13.18 -4.11
CA VAL A 190 9.61 -13.25 -2.67
C VAL A 190 11.08 -13.41 -2.27
N PHE A 191 11.38 -13.20 -0.99
CA PHE A 191 12.71 -13.45 -0.45
C PHE A 191 12.65 -14.61 0.54
N SER A 192 13.34 -15.70 0.25
CA SER A 192 13.30 -16.90 1.09
C SER A 192 14.62 -17.66 1.05
N SER A 193 15.08 -18.11 2.23
CA SER A 193 16.37 -18.75 2.43
C SER A 193 17.56 -17.88 1.96
N GLY A 194 17.47 -16.57 2.17
CA GLY A 194 18.51 -15.61 1.82
C GLY A 194 18.64 -15.30 0.33
N ALA A 195 17.62 -15.61 -0.48
CA ALA A 195 17.64 -15.35 -1.92
C ALA A 195 16.25 -14.99 -2.46
N TYR A 196 16.22 -14.16 -3.51
CA TYR A 196 14.99 -13.88 -4.25
C TYR A 196 14.55 -15.10 -5.04
N LYS A 197 13.26 -15.42 -4.97
CA LYS A 197 12.61 -16.52 -5.66
C LYS A 197 11.33 -16.08 -6.34
N MET A 198 11.04 -16.71 -7.49
CA MET A 198 9.78 -16.51 -8.21
C MET A 198 8.83 -17.65 -7.84
N VAL A 199 7.73 -17.32 -7.18
CA VAL A 199 6.69 -18.27 -6.77
C VAL A 199 5.37 -17.95 -7.46
N ARG A 200 4.40 -18.86 -7.39
CA ARG A 200 3.05 -18.53 -7.86
C ARG A 200 2.31 -17.73 -6.79
N PRO A 201 1.58 -16.67 -7.15
CA PRO A 201 0.68 -16.01 -6.21
C PRO A 201 -0.34 -17.01 -5.66
N LEU A 202 -0.82 -16.77 -4.46
CA LEU A 202 -1.75 -17.64 -3.73
C LEU A 202 -1.19 -19.04 -3.39
N GLU A 203 0.12 -19.26 -3.49
CA GLU A 203 0.72 -20.45 -2.87
C GLU A 203 0.50 -20.41 -1.35
N LYS A 204 0.32 -21.59 -0.77
CA LYS A 204 0.06 -21.73 0.67
C LYS A 204 1.29 -21.29 1.47
N GLY A 205 1.07 -20.37 2.37
CA GLY A 205 1.97 -19.99 3.45
C GLY A 205 1.34 -20.28 4.80
N THR A 206 2.12 -20.11 5.85
CA THR A 206 1.67 -20.18 7.24
C THR A 206 2.36 -19.10 8.05
N VAL A 207 1.65 -18.57 9.04
CA VAL A 207 2.23 -17.71 10.07
C VAL A 207 1.93 -18.31 11.44
N ASP A 208 2.95 -18.44 12.27
CA ASP A 208 2.79 -18.85 13.67
C ASP A 208 2.64 -17.59 14.53
N TYR A 209 1.41 -17.04 14.50
CA TYR A 209 1.12 -15.76 15.11
C TYR A 209 1.18 -15.85 16.64
N PRO A 210 1.93 -14.98 17.33
CA PRO A 210 2.06 -15.02 18.78
C PRO A 210 0.68 -14.99 19.46
N GLN A 211 0.49 -15.85 20.45
CA GLN A 211 -0.73 -16.05 21.25
C GLN A 211 -1.92 -16.68 20.49
N LEU A 212 -2.02 -16.50 19.17
CA LEU A 212 -3.11 -17.09 18.38
C LEU A 212 -2.77 -18.48 17.84
N GLY A 213 -1.49 -18.76 17.53
CA GLY A 213 -1.05 -20.04 16.97
C GLY A 213 -0.81 -19.98 15.45
N THR A 214 -0.84 -21.16 14.81
CA THR A 214 -0.50 -21.28 13.39
C THR A 214 -1.71 -21.13 12.51
N TYR A 215 -1.66 -20.13 11.62
CA TYR A 215 -2.70 -19.83 10.65
C TYR A 215 -2.23 -20.08 9.22
N LYS A 216 -3.18 -20.45 8.38
CA LYS A 216 -2.98 -20.52 6.93
C LYS A 216 -3.06 -19.12 6.33
N ALA A 217 -2.15 -18.83 5.43
CA ALA A 217 -2.17 -17.63 4.61
C ALA A 217 -1.75 -18.00 3.18
N ASN A 218 -1.77 -17.04 2.29
CA ASN A 218 -1.39 -17.25 0.90
C ASN A 218 -0.36 -16.18 0.52
N ILE A 219 0.70 -16.59 -0.15
CA ILE A 219 1.74 -15.67 -0.64
C ILE A 219 1.11 -14.72 -1.65
N PHE A 220 1.34 -13.43 -1.46
CA PHE A 220 0.90 -12.38 -2.38
C PHE A 220 2.08 -11.59 -2.92
N GLY A 221 1.87 -10.85 -4.01
CA GLY A 221 2.95 -10.23 -4.77
C GLY A 221 3.26 -8.78 -4.41
N HIS A 222 2.93 -8.35 -3.20
CA HIS A 222 3.22 -6.98 -2.78
C HIS A 222 4.71 -6.75 -2.52
N PRO A 223 5.19 -5.50 -2.65
CA PRO A 223 6.62 -5.18 -2.66
C PRO A 223 7.31 -5.37 -1.32
N GLU A 224 6.61 -5.49 -0.18
CA GLU A 224 7.21 -5.71 1.13
C GLU A 224 8.12 -6.95 1.16
N ALA A 225 7.74 -7.99 0.37
CA ALA A 225 8.54 -9.21 0.25
C ALA A 225 9.95 -8.95 -0.33
N ILE A 226 10.15 -7.86 -1.06
CA ILE A 226 11.43 -7.51 -1.70
C ILE A 226 12.07 -6.25 -1.09
N SER A 227 11.29 -5.34 -0.54
CA SER A 227 11.79 -4.07 -0.02
C SER A 227 12.40 -4.22 1.37
N PHE A 228 11.85 -5.08 2.25
CA PHE A 228 12.50 -5.38 3.53
C PHE A 228 13.91 -5.93 3.35
N PRO A 229 14.19 -6.97 2.55
CA PRO A 229 15.56 -7.45 2.37
C PRO A 229 16.45 -6.48 1.58
N HIS A 230 15.88 -5.53 0.83
CA HIS A 230 16.63 -4.47 0.19
C HIS A 230 17.22 -3.50 1.24
N HIS A 231 16.47 -3.14 2.26
CA HIS A 231 16.91 -2.22 3.33
C HIS A 231 17.60 -2.94 4.50
N TYR A 232 17.26 -4.22 4.74
CA TYR A 232 17.76 -5.06 5.84
C TYR A 232 18.36 -6.36 5.30
N PRO A 233 19.58 -6.33 4.79
CA PRO A 233 20.20 -7.48 4.10
C PRO A 233 20.50 -8.69 5.01
N GLU A 234 20.40 -8.53 6.32
CA GLU A 234 20.53 -9.62 7.30
C GLU A 234 19.30 -10.54 7.33
N ILE A 235 18.14 -10.07 6.89
CA ILE A 235 16.91 -10.87 6.78
C ILE A 235 17.15 -12.07 5.86
N LYS A 236 16.60 -13.23 6.23
CA LYS A 236 16.69 -14.46 5.46
C LYS A 236 15.38 -14.83 4.78
N GLU A 237 14.28 -14.26 5.27
CA GLU A 237 12.95 -14.53 4.72
C GLU A 237 12.05 -13.30 4.85
N SER A 238 11.43 -12.92 3.74
CA SER A 238 10.44 -11.85 3.69
C SER A 238 9.32 -12.22 2.74
N LEU A 239 8.09 -12.18 3.25
CA LEU A 239 6.86 -12.51 2.51
C LEU A 239 5.78 -11.48 2.79
N ASN A 240 4.97 -11.20 1.78
CA ASN A 240 3.67 -10.61 1.98
C ASN A 240 2.61 -11.71 1.93
N LEU A 241 1.73 -11.76 2.92
CA LEU A 241 0.77 -12.83 3.14
C LEU A 241 -0.66 -12.26 3.13
N MET A 242 -1.47 -12.79 2.24
CA MET A 242 -2.90 -12.54 2.21
C MET A 242 -3.63 -13.68 2.91
N HIS A 243 -4.55 -13.35 3.78
CA HIS A 243 -5.49 -14.31 4.36
C HIS A 243 -6.93 -13.87 4.08
N SER A 244 -7.87 -14.72 4.38
CA SER A 244 -9.29 -14.43 4.32
C SER A 244 -9.99 -15.31 5.34
N ASN A 245 -11.00 -14.76 5.98
CA ASN A 245 -11.88 -15.50 6.87
C ASN A 245 -12.78 -16.49 6.11
N ASP A 246 -12.82 -16.37 4.77
CA ASP A 246 -13.52 -17.28 3.87
C ASP A 246 -12.53 -18.01 2.94
N ASP A 247 -12.19 -19.24 3.28
CA ASP A 247 -11.36 -20.14 2.44
C ASP A 247 -11.97 -20.36 1.04
N SER A 248 -13.28 -20.13 0.86
CA SER A 248 -13.95 -20.31 -0.43
C SER A 248 -13.52 -19.25 -1.44
N LEU A 249 -13.35 -17.99 -1.00
CA LEU A 249 -12.95 -16.89 -1.87
C LEU A 249 -11.56 -17.11 -2.46
N VAL A 250 -10.59 -17.52 -1.62
CA VAL A 250 -9.24 -17.86 -2.10
C VAL A 250 -9.26 -19.02 -3.09
N SER A 251 -10.14 -20.00 -2.88
CA SER A 251 -10.31 -21.12 -3.79
C SER A 251 -10.88 -20.68 -5.14
N VAL A 252 -11.85 -19.77 -5.12
CA VAL A 252 -12.42 -19.18 -6.35
C VAL A 252 -11.35 -18.40 -7.13
N LEU A 253 -10.53 -17.59 -6.45
CA LEU A 253 -9.43 -16.88 -7.11
C LEU A 253 -8.43 -17.84 -7.77
N LYS A 254 -8.09 -18.96 -7.10
CA LYS A 254 -7.22 -20.00 -7.69
C LYS A 254 -7.83 -20.66 -8.93
N ILE A 255 -9.15 -20.86 -8.94
CA ILE A 255 -9.88 -21.40 -10.09
C ILE A 255 -9.88 -20.38 -11.24
N ILE A 256 -10.20 -19.12 -10.95
CA ILE A 256 -10.20 -18.03 -11.95
C ILE A 256 -8.79 -17.90 -12.56
N ARG A 257 -7.75 -17.85 -11.74
CA ARG A 257 -6.35 -17.83 -12.20
C ARG A 257 -6.07 -18.99 -13.15
N PHE A 258 -6.43 -20.22 -12.77
CA PHE A 258 -6.21 -21.39 -13.61
C PHE A 258 -6.86 -21.25 -15.00
N PHE A 259 -8.12 -20.80 -15.07
CA PHE A 259 -8.80 -20.60 -16.34
C PHE A 259 -8.21 -19.47 -17.18
N ILE A 260 -7.67 -18.42 -16.55
CA ILE A 260 -6.95 -17.36 -17.28
C ILE A 260 -5.62 -17.89 -17.84
N GLU A 261 -4.83 -18.62 -17.03
CA GLU A 261 -3.53 -19.16 -17.44
C GLU A 261 -3.64 -20.14 -18.62
N ILE A 262 -4.69 -20.97 -18.67
CA ILE A 262 -4.97 -21.85 -19.81
C ILE A 262 -5.70 -21.15 -20.97
N LYS A 263 -5.88 -19.81 -20.91
CA LYS A 263 -6.55 -18.96 -21.91
C LYS A 263 -8.02 -19.33 -22.18
N PHE A 264 -8.67 -20.01 -21.26
CA PHE A 264 -10.10 -20.33 -21.33
C PHE A 264 -10.97 -19.14 -20.90
N LEU A 265 -10.50 -18.34 -19.95
CA LEU A 265 -11.16 -17.14 -19.45
C LEU A 265 -10.31 -15.91 -19.76
N SER A 266 -10.89 -14.87 -20.36
CA SER A 266 -10.20 -13.58 -20.51
C SER A 266 -10.24 -12.80 -19.19
N LYS A 267 -9.26 -11.89 -18.95
CA LYS A 267 -9.22 -11.04 -17.76
C LYS A 267 -10.51 -10.22 -17.58
N ASN A 268 -11.06 -9.67 -18.66
CA ASN A 268 -12.32 -8.92 -18.63
C ASN A 268 -13.54 -9.80 -18.29
N MET A 269 -13.51 -11.09 -18.62
CA MET A 269 -14.56 -12.02 -18.19
C MET A 269 -14.38 -12.40 -16.72
N ALA A 270 -13.14 -12.57 -16.28
CA ALA A 270 -12.83 -12.85 -14.87
C ALA A 270 -13.30 -11.72 -13.95
N GLU A 271 -13.09 -10.46 -14.36
CA GLU A 271 -13.61 -9.28 -13.66
C GLU A 271 -15.14 -9.34 -13.48
N LYS A 272 -15.87 -9.62 -14.57
CA LYS A 272 -17.34 -9.75 -14.49
C LYS A 272 -17.80 -10.86 -13.57
N VAL A 273 -17.07 -11.98 -13.54
CA VAL A 273 -17.36 -13.10 -12.64
C VAL A 273 -17.13 -12.70 -11.19
N LEU A 274 -16.03 -12.00 -10.89
CA LEU A 274 -15.72 -11.52 -9.53
C LEU A 274 -16.73 -10.48 -9.06
N THR A 275 -17.06 -9.49 -9.89
CA THR A 275 -18.09 -8.48 -9.58
C THR A 275 -19.46 -9.12 -9.31
N TRP A 276 -19.81 -10.16 -10.07
CA TRP A 276 -21.05 -10.91 -9.82
C TRP A 276 -20.99 -11.67 -8.48
N LEU A 277 -19.85 -12.29 -8.15
CA LEU A 277 -19.66 -13.01 -6.89
C LEU A 277 -19.71 -12.06 -5.68
N GLU A 278 -19.06 -10.89 -5.73
CA GLU A 278 -19.14 -9.87 -4.68
C GLU A 278 -20.59 -9.44 -4.42
N GLY A 279 -21.38 -9.24 -5.45
CA GLY A 279 -22.81 -8.89 -5.32
C GLY A 279 -23.70 -10.00 -4.73
N THR A 280 -23.18 -11.23 -4.58
CA THR A 280 -23.91 -12.37 -4.01
C THR A 280 -23.46 -12.73 -2.59
N GLN A 281 -22.38 -12.14 -2.09
CA GLN A 281 -21.92 -12.37 -0.72
C GLN A 281 -22.74 -11.54 0.26
N SER A 282 -23.37 -12.21 1.22
CA SER A 282 -24.03 -11.53 2.34
C SER A 282 -22.98 -11.02 3.33
N PRO A 283 -23.15 -9.83 3.95
CA PRO A 283 -22.20 -9.27 4.91
C PRO A 283 -22.04 -10.07 6.22
N ASP A 284 -22.86 -11.08 6.44
CA ASP A 284 -22.94 -11.82 7.70
C ASP A 284 -22.06 -13.08 7.71
N HIS A 285 -20.77 -12.91 7.92
CA HIS A 285 -19.89 -14.02 8.33
C HIS A 285 -18.97 -13.64 9.50
N GLU A 286 -19.50 -12.97 10.51
CA GLU A 286 -18.95 -13.10 11.85
C GLU A 286 -19.13 -14.54 12.32
N LYS A 287 -18.11 -15.36 12.15
CA LYS A 287 -17.99 -16.63 12.90
C LYS A 287 -17.72 -16.26 14.35
N ALA A 288 -18.79 -15.97 15.08
CA ALA A 288 -18.71 -15.67 16.50
C ALA A 288 -17.90 -16.76 17.23
N GLY A 289 -16.77 -16.38 17.83
CA GLY A 289 -15.99 -17.20 18.76
C GLY A 289 -14.77 -17.90 18.20
N VAL A 290 -14.33 -17.64 16.97
CA VAL A 290 -13.03 -18.11 16.45
C VAL A 290 -12.06 -16.94 16.44
N GLU A 291 -10.97 -17.03 17.20
CA GLU A 291 -9.86 -16.06 17.11
C GLU A 291 -9.30 -16.09 15.68
N MET A 292 -9.18 -14.94 15.04
CA MET A 292 -8.74 -14.78 13.66
C MET A 292 -7.46 -13.95 13.60
N LEU A 293 -6.73 -14.06 12.49
CA LEU A 293 -5.63 -13.13 12.25
C LEU A 293 -6.17 -11.69 12.13
N PRO A 294 -5.42 -10.70 12.62
CA PRO A 294 -5.78 -9.30 12.45
C PRO A 294 -5.91 -8.90 10.98
N SER A 295 -6.75 -7.91 10.70
CA SER A 295 -6.97 -7.35 9.34
C SER A 295 -5.67 -6.90 8.67
N VAL A 296 -4.75 -6.31 9.43
CA VAL A 296 -3.38 -5.98 9.00
C VAL A 296 -2.39 -6.27 10.11
N TYR A 297 -1.21 -6.79 9.75
CA TYR A 297 -0.16 -7.06 10.73
C TYR A 297 1.25 -7.00 10.12
N GLY A 298 2.23 -6.71 10.99
CA GLY A 298 3.63 -6.97 10.79
C GLY A 298 4.08 -8.11 11.71
N TYR A 299 4.91 -9.01 11.22
CA TYR A 299 5.43 -10.16 11.96
C TYR A 299 6.93 -10.26 11.75
N ALA A 300 7.69 -10.50 12.80
CA ALA A 300 9.12 -10.71 12.73
C ALA A 300 9.56 -11.89 13.60
N GLU A 301 10.55 -12.63 13.13
CA GLU A 301 11.26 -13.63 13.94
C GLU A 301 12.74 -13.27 14.06
N GLY A 302 13.30 -13.54 15.21
CA GLY A 302 14.70 -13.27 15.43
C GLY A 302 15.19 -13.64 16.82
N ILE A 303 16.21 -12.93 17.28
CA ILE A 303 16.84 -13.14 18.59
C ILE A 303 16.60 -11.90 19.45
N LYS A 304 16.18 -12.11 20.69
CA LYS A 304 16.16 -11.11 21.76
C LYS A 304 16.73 -11.74 23.03
N ASN A 305 17.75 -11.10 23.62
CA ASN A 305 18.44 -11.62 24.80
C ASN A 305 18.84 -13.11 24.66
N GLU A 306 19.50 -13.45 23.55
CA GLU A 306 19.98 -14.81 23.19
C GLU A 306 18.86 -15.86 22.99
N LYS A 307 17.60 -15.47 23.03
CA LYS A 307 16.44 -16.36 22.83
C LYS A 307 15.80 -16.09 21.46
N LYS A 308 15.38 -17.19 20.79
CA LYS A 308 14.55 -17.04 19.61
C LYS A 308 13.14 -16.66 20.02
N ILE A 309 12.64 -15.59 19.42
CA ILE A 309 11.27 -15.13 19.63
C ILE A 309 10.63 -14.75 18.29
N SER A 310 9.33 -14.82 18.25
CA SER A 310 8.49 -14.15 17.25
C SER A 310 7.76 -12.98 17.87
N VAL A 311 7.59 -11.94 17.10
CA VAL A 311 6.92 -10.71 17.46
C VAL A 311 5.90 -10.40 16.39
N ALA A 312 4.71 -9.99 16.78
CA ALA A 312 3.71 -9.45 15.86
C ALA A 312 3.23 -8.09 16.36
N ALA A 313 2.99 -7.20 15.42
CA ALA A 313 2.40 -5.89 15.67
C ALA A 313 1.16 -5.73 14.80
N THR A 314 0.08 -5.23 15.39
CA THR A 314 -1.20 -4.95 14.74
C THR A 314 -1.92 -3.83 15.47
N PHE A 315 -3.13 -3.50 15.06
CA PHE A 315 -3.99 -2.57 15.79
C PHE A 315 -4.86 -3.32 16.81
N HIS A 316 -5.32 -2.59 17.80
CA HIS A 316 -6.38 -3.08 18.69
C HIS A 316 -7.70 -3.18 17.89
N THR A 317 -8.48 -4.24 18.10
CA THR A 317 -9.77 -4.47 17.42
C THR A 317 -10.81 -3.35 17.64
N GLU A 318 -10.61 -2.51 18.63
CA GLU A 318 -11.44 -1.32 18.90
C GLU A 318 -10.94 -0.06 18.17
N ALA A 319 -9.82 -0.15 17.45
CA ALA A 319 -9.32 0.99 16.69
C ALA A 319 -10.13 1.11 15.39
N SER A 320 -10.61 2.31 15.12
CA SER A 320 -11.40 2.68 13.93
C SER A 320 -10.71 2.44 12.55
N VAL A 321 -9.51 1.84 12.56
CA VAL A 321 -8.80 1.44 11.33
C VAL A 321 -9.55 0.36 10.55
N ASP A 322 -10.24 -0.55 11.24
CA ASP A 322 -11.01 -1.63 10.59
C ASP A 322 -12.32 -1.11 9.96
N ASP A 323 -12.76 0.09 10.34
CA ASP A 323 -13.95 0.75 9.78
C ASP A 323 -13.64 1.59 8.53
N LEU A 324 -12.34 1.74 8.18
CA LEU A 324 -11.94 2.50 7.00
C LEU A 324 -12.32 1.74 5.72
N SER A 325 -12.87 2.47 4.78
CA SER A 325 -12.98 2.01 3.41
C SER A 325 -11.60 1.75 2.80
N MET A 326 -11.52 0.94 1.75
CA MET A 326 -10.26 0.66 1.05
C MET A 326 -9.58 1.96 0.57
N GLY A 327 -10.38 2.94 0.12
CA GLY A 327 -9.88 4.24 -0.33
C GLY A 327 -9.24 5.03 0.80
N GLU A 328 -9.86 5.09 1.97
CA GLU A 328 -9.35 5.76 3.16
C GLU A 328 -8.11 5.06 3.70
N ALA A 329 -8.18 3.74 3.90
CA ALA A 329 -7.07 2.94 4.40
C ALA A 329 -5.81 3.05 3.52
N THR A 330 -5.96 3.29 2.22
CA THR A 330 -4.86 3.48 1.28
C THR A 330 -4.40 4.94 1.18
N ALA A 331 -5.31 5.89 1.21
CA ALA A 331 -5.01 7.31 0.99
C ALA A 331 -4.48 8.05 2.22
N TYR A 332 -4.94 7.69 3.42
CA TYR A 332 -4.49 8.36 4.65
C TYR A 332 -2.99 8.14 4.93
N PRO A 333 -2.42 6.92 4.79
CA PRO A 333 -0.98 6.72 4.85
C PRO A 333 -0.19 7.59 3.88
N LEU A 334 -0.62 7.68 2.62
CA LEU A 334 -0.03 8.56 1.62
C LEU A 334 -0.05 10.02 2.09
N SER A 335 -1.18 10.48 2.61
CA SER A 335 -1.35 11.84 3.13
C SER A 335 -0.46 12.10 4.33
N CYS A 336 -0.31 11.13 5.24
CA CYS A 336 0.61 11.22 6.37
C CYS A 336 2.06 11.43 5.90
N GLY A 337 2.52 10.66 4.92
CA GLY A 337 3.85 10.82 4.34
C GLY A 337 4.08 12.22 3.77
N VAL A 338 3.10 12.76 3.02
CA VAL A 338 3.17 14.14 2.51
C VAL A 338 3.23 15.14 3.66
N LYS A 339 2.36 15.02 4.67
CA LYS A 339 2.35 15.92 5.83
C LYS A 339 3.67 15.89 6.60
N MET A 340 4.26 14.72 6.75
CA MET A 340 5.58 14.58 7.39
C MET A 340 6.70 15.25 6.58
N ILE A 341 6.64 15.21 5.24
CA ILE A 341 7.56 16.00 4.39
C ILE A 341 7.32 17.50 4.60
N LEU A 342 6.05 17.94 4.58
CA LEU A 342 5.68 19.34 4.79
C LEU A 342 6.17 19.87 6.13
N ASP A 343 6.09 19.07 7.18
CA ASP A 343 6.53 19.43 8.54
C ASP A 343 8.05 19.28 8.75
N GLY A 344 8.81 18.91 7.70
CA GLY A 344 10.26 18.78 7.76
C GLY A 344 10.75 17.58 8.58
N LEU A 345 9.95 16.54 8.72
CA LEU A 345 10.25 15.34 9.49
C LEU A 345 10.86 14.22 8.62
N VAL A 346 10.78 14.36 7.31
CA VAL A 346 11.35 13.46 6.32
C VAL A 346 12.31 14.29 5.46
N LEU A 347 13.61 14.17 5.72
CA LEU A 347 14.63 15.05 5.15
C LEU A 347 15.63 14.35 4.21
N ASP A 348 15.63 13.02 4.18
CA ASP A 348 16.59 12.29 3.35
C ASP A 348 16.13 12.23 1.89
N THR A 349 17.07 12.34 0.97
CA THR A 349 16.80 12.30 -0.46
C THR A 349 17.07 10.91 -1.03
N GLY A 350 16.40 10.58 -2.13
CA GLY A 350 16.51 9.27 -2.75
C GLY A 350 15.15 8.60 -2.95
N VAL A 351 15.18 7.32 -3.29
CA VAL A 351 13.97 6.47 -3.41
C VAL A 351 13.90 5.54 -2.21
N HIS A 352 12.83 5.63 -1.47
CA HIS A 352 12.63 4.96 -0.19
C HIS A 352 11.34 4.14 -0.19
N ALA A 353 11.40 2.91 0.30
CA ALA A 353 10.20 2.21 0.75
C ALA A 353 9.81 2.70 2.17
N PRO A 354 8.58 2.48 2.62
CA PRO A 354 8.14 2.95 3.94
C PRO A 354 9.05 2.50 5.08
N GLU A 355 9.54 1.26 5.03
CA GLU A 355 10.40 0.66 6.05
C GLU A 355 11.89 1.07 5.97
N SER A 356 12.29 1.90 5.03
CA SER A 356 13.70 2.31 4.87
C SER A 356 14.31 3.04 6.06
N GLY A 357 13.49 3.38 7.07
CA GLY A 357 13.91 4.18 8.23
C GLY A 357 13.78 5.69 8.02
N ILE A 358 13.36 6.13 6.83
CA ILE A 358 13.12 7.57 6.55
C ILE A 358 11.89 8.10 7.31
N ILE A 359 10.94 7.23 7.62
CA ILE A 359 9.74 7.50 8.40
C ILE A 359 9.86 6.79 9.75
N ASP A 360 9.74 7.52 10.84
CA ASP A 360 9.59 6.91 12.16
C ASP A 360 8.18 6.31 12.30
N PRO A 361 8.03 5.01 12.58
CA PRO A 361 6.72 4.35 12.59
C PRO A 361 5.80 4.83 13.72
N GLU A 362 6.32 5.22 14.87
CA GLU A 362 5.51 5.71 15.99
C GLU A 362 4.94 7.10 15.66
N LEU A 363 5.79 7.94 15.07
CA LEU A 363 5.37 9.25 14.58
C LEU A 363 4.37 9.13 13.43
N PHE A 364 4.58 8.19 12.51
CA PHE A 364 3.64 7.90 11.43
C PHE A 364 2.25 7.54 11.96
N PHE A 365 2.16 6.64 12.95
CA PHE A 365 0.89 6.27 13.55
C PHE A 365 0.24 7.42 14.32
N SER A 366 1.02 8.34 14.90
CA SER A 366 0.49 9.58 15.45
C SER A 366 -0.15 10.50 14.42
N TYR A 367 0.39 10.55 13.18
CA TYR A 367 -0.24 11.27 12.07
C TYR A 367 -1.49 10.55 11.59
N LEU A 368 -1.43 9.23 11.44
CA LEU A 368 -2.57 8.42 11.00
C LEU A 368 -3.75 8.51 11.96
N SER A 369 -3.51 8.52 13.27
CA SER A 369 -4.56 8.71 14.28
C SER A 369 -5.33 10.01 14.07
N LYS A 370 -4.61 11.09 13.74
CA LYS A 370 -5.26 12.39 13.49
C LYS A 370 -6.10 12.39 12.21
N GLU A 371 -5.81 11.52 11.25
CA GLU A 371 -6.62 11.37 10.05
C GLU A 371 -7.93 10.62 10.33
N ILE A 372 -7.88 9.60 11.18
CA ILE A 372 -9.01 8.70 11.44
C ILE A 372 -9.99 9.31 12.42
N ASP A 373 -9.56 9.70 13.63
CA ASP A 373 -10.44 10.13 14.72
C ASP A 373 -10.18 11.53 15.26
N GLY A 374 -9.03 12.12 14.96
CA GLY A 374 -8.66 13.42 15.47
C GLY A 374 -8.34 13.50 16.97
N SER A 375 -8.47 12.44 17.76
CA SER A 375 -8.43 12.53 19.22
C SER A 375 -7.46 11.62 19.96
N GLU A 376 -7.23 10.38 19.54
CA GLU A 376 -6.38 9.45 20.28
C GLU A 376 -5.25 8.85 19.43
N SER A 377 -4.11 8.58 20.07
CA SER A 377 -2.98 7.95 19.37
C SER A 377 -3.26 6.48 19.10
N ILE A 378 -3.24 6.08 17.85
CA ILE A 378 -3.23 4.66 17.47
C ILE A 378 -1.89 4.10 17.95
N ILE A 379 -1.95 3.23 18.95
CA ILE A 379 -0.78 2.53 19.46
C ILE A 379 -0.87 1.09 18.97
N PRO A 380 0.09 0.63 18.15
CA PRO A 380 0.10 -0.76 17.73
C PRO A 380 0.21 -1.72 18.92
N LEU A 381 -0.61 -2.76 18.90
CA LEU A 381 -0.54 -3.85 19.87
C LEU A 381 0.61 -4.79 19.50
N ILE A 382 1.55 -4.99 20.41
CA ILE A 382 2.70 -5.88 20.21
C ILE A 382 2.47 -7.17 21.01
N THR A 383 2.59 -8.30 20.34
CA THR A 383 2.53 -9.63 20.93
C THR A 383 3.81 -10.41 20.68
N THR A 384 4.26 -11.20 21.65
CA THR A 384 5.50 -11.95 21.56
C THR A 384 5.31 -13.41 21.94
N LYS A 385 6.13 -14.29 21.36
CA LYS A 385 6.16 -15.73 21.66
C LYS A 385 7.59 -16.26 21.58
N SER A 386 8.00 -17.03 22.57
CA SER A 386 9.28 -17.77 22.50
C SER A 386 9.18 -18.90 21.49
N ILE A 387 10.18 -19.04 20.62
CA ILE A 387 10.31 -20.12 19.65
C ILE A 387 11.25 -21.16 20.27
N SER A 388 10.73 -22.37 20.47
CA SER A 388 11.51 -23.52 21.02
C SER A 388 12.49 -24.08 20.00
#